data_4897ee28c0183daaf20c334444d6714a
#
_entry.id   4897ee28c0183daaf20c334444d6714a
#
_cell.length_a   1.000
_cell.length_b   1.000
_cell.length_c   1.000
_cell.angle_alpha   90.00
_cell.angle_beta   90.00
_cell.angle_gamma   90.00
#
_symmetry.space_group_name_H-M   'P 1'
#
loop_
_entity.id
_entity.type
_entity.pdbx_description
1 polymer ?
#
loop_
_entity_poly.entity_id
_entity_poly.type
_entity_poly.pdbx_seq_one_letter_code
_entity_poly.pdbx_strand_id
1 'polypeptide(L)'
;MLARQFSISSLVFLLIFLIQESVINQLRLPGGGFSLPLLIALTWAALSTPTVGALTGFISGFFMDLSQSSSGAMGHWTLLMILACYAVAFLGFGNDSVRGNPITNILLVSSASVLTLVAFVITGVLLGISFGSFGRVLITIMGNAFWVVLVTPLILPFVTRLHRALFGNQARI
;
A
#
# COMPACT_ATOMS: atom_id res chain seq x y z
N MET A 1 -20.24 10.68 -9.04
CA MET A 1 -19.78 10.19 -7.74
C MET A 1 -18.35 9.68 -7.78
N LEU A 2 -17.94 8.86 -8.75
CA LEU A 2 -16.56 8.35 -8.92
C LEU A 2 -15.50 9.45 -9.04
N ALA A 3 -15.78 10.53 -9.79
CA ALA A 3 -14.84 11.65 -9.93
C ALA A 3 -14.48 12.33 -8.60
N ARG A 4 -15.46 12.53 -7.72
CA ARG A 4 -15.24 13.10 -6.39
C ARG A 4 -14.40 12.16 -5.51
N GLN A 5 -14.66 10.86 -5.58
CA GLN A 5 -13.89 9.85 -4.85
C GLN A 5 -12.44 9.83 -5.34
N PHE A 6 -12.26 9.89 -6.66
CA PHE A 6 -10.94 9.96 -7.28
C PHE A 6 -10.15 11.20 -6.82
N SER A 7 -10.75 12.37 -6.86
CA SER A 7 -10.08 13.63 -6.47
C SER A 7 -9.69 13.63 -4.99
N ILE A 8 -10.57 13.16 -4.10
CA ILE A 8 -10.29 13.11 -2.66
C ILE A 8 -9.19 12.08 -2.36
N SER A 9 -9.28 10.88 -2.97
CA SER A 9 -8.24 9.86 -2.80
C SER A 9 -6.89 10.33 -3.32
N SER A 10 -6.86 11.01 -4.48
CA SER A 10 -5.63 11.56 -5.05
C SER A 10 -4.98 12.60 -4.12
N LEU A 11 -5.78 13.50 -3.53
CA LEU A 11 -5.27 14.49 -2.58
C LEU A 11 -4.69 13.82 -1.32
N VAL A 12 -5.38 12.83 -0.78
CA VAL A 12 -4.91 12.07 0.40
C VAL A 12 -3.60 11.36 0.09
N PHE A 13 -3.50 10.66 -1.04
CA PHE A 13 -2.27 9.97 -1.42
C PHE A 13 -1.13 10.92 -1.77
N LEU A 14 -1.41 12.09 -2.32
CA LEU A 14 -0.41 13.15 -2.51
C LEU A 14 0.18 13.60 -1.16
N LEU A 15 -0.65 13.84 -0.16
CA LEU A 15 -0.19 14.21 1.19
C LEU A 15 0.64 13.09 1.83
N ILE A 16 0.19 11.83 1.70
CA ILE A 16 0.91 10.67 2.20
C ILE A 16 2.29 10.55 1.53
N PHE A 17 2.35 10.76 0.22
CA PHE A 17 3.57 10.76 -0.55
C PHE A 17 4.54 11.86 -0.09
N LEU A 18 4.05 13.08 0.12
CA LEU A 18 4.86 14.19 0.63
C LEU A 18 5.43 13.88 2.03
N ILE A 19 4.64 13.26 2.91
CA ILE A 19 5.10 12.83 4.24
C ILE A 19 6.17 11.74 4.11
N GLN A 20 5.98 10.78 3.21
CA GLN A 20 6.97 9.73 2.94
C GLN A 20 8.32 10.32 2.55
N GLU A 21 8.34 11.21 1.54
CA GLU A 21 9.56 11.80 1.02
C GLU A 21 10.22 12.78 2.01
N SER A 22 9.42 13.59 2.71
CA SER A 22 9.94 14.63 3.59
C SER A 22 10.36 14.13 4.97
N VAL A 23 9.74 13.07 5.48
CA VAL A 23 9.93 12.60 6.86
C VAL A 23 10.49 11.19 6.90
N ILE A 24 9.78 10.22 6.34
CA ILE A 24 10.12 8.80 6.52
C ILE A 24 11.44 8.44 5.88
N ASN A 25 11.69 8.91 4.65
CA ASN A 25 12.94 8.63 3.94
C ASN A 25 14.16 9.26 4.63
N GLN A 26 13.96 10.31 5.44
CA GLN A 26 15.05 10.96 6.20
C GLN A 26 15.37 10.24 7.50
N LEU A 27 14.45 9.47 8.07
CA LEU A 27 14.64 8.78 9.36
C LEU A 27 15.64 7.63 9.32
N ARG A 28 16.12 7.21 8.13
CA ARG A 28 17.12 6.14 7.93
C ARG A 28 16.85 4.92 8.80
N LEU A 29 15.61 4.44 8.78
CA LEU A 29 15.18 3.32 9.60
C LEU A 29 15.98 2.04 9.28
N PRO A 30 16.34 1.24 10.29
CA PRO A 30 17.06 0.00 10.08
C PRO A 30 16.22 -1.00 9.26
N GLY A 31 16.89 -1.74 8.36
CA GLY A 31 16.21 -2.70 7.48
C GLY A 31 15.44 -2.07 6.31
N GLY A 32 15.77 -0.81 5.93
CA GLY A 32 15.15 -0.12 4.78
C GLY A 32 13.83 0.58 5.09
N GLY A 33 13.34 0.51 6.33
CA GLY A 33 12.11 1.19 6.75
C GLY A 33 10.83 0.58 6.13
N PHE A 34 9.79 1.40 6.03
CA PHE A 34 8.51 1.02 5.46
C PHE A 34 7.98 2.09 4.49
N SER A 35 7.13 1.67 3.56
CA SER A 35 6.47 2.59 2.63
C SER A 35 5.06 2.91 3.14
N LEU A 36 4.83 4.17 3.56
CA LEU A 36 3.50 4.66 3.94
C LEU A 36 2.48 4.54 2.80
N PRO A 37 2.80 4.94 1.54
CA PRO A 37 1.86 4.79 0.44
C PRO A 37 1.42 3.35 0.22
N LEU A 38 2.37 2.39 0.27
CA LEU A 38 2.07 0.97 0.16
C LEU A 38 1.12 0.51 1.28
N LEU A 39 1.48 0.80 2.53
CA LEU A 39 0.73 0.36 3.70
C LEU A 39 -0.69 0.95 3.75
N ILE A 40 -0.82 2.26 3.52
CA ILE A 40 -2.11 2.94 3.55
C ILE A 40 -2.98 2.51 2.37
N ALA A 41 -2.40 2.33 1.17
CA ALA A 41 -3.15 1.85 0.01
C ALA A 41 -3.71 0.44 0.22
N LEU A 42 -2.91 -0.49 0.74
CA LEU A 42 -3.36 -1.85 1.04
C LEU A 42 -4.42 -1.87 2.14
N THR A 43 -4.24 -1.07 3.21
CA THR A 43 -5.23 -0.94 4.28
C THR A 43 -6.54 -0.35 3.77
N TRP A 44 -6.46 0.66 2.91
CA TRP A 44 -7.62 1.27 2.26
C TRP A 44 -8.35 0.30 1.33
N ALA A 45 -7.58 -0.44 0.53
CA ALA A 45 -8.11 -1.47 -0.37
C ALA A 45 -8.86 -2.57 0.40
N ALA A 46 -8.33 -3.02 1.55
CA ALA A 46 -8.98 -4.03 2.39
C ALA A 46 -10.38 -3.61 2.88
N LEU A 47 -10.65 -2.31 2.98
CA LEU A 47 -11.94 -1.73 3.40
C LEU A 47 -12.86 -1.39 2.23
N SER A 48 -12.35 -1.48 0.99
CA SER A 48 -13.01 -1.00 -0.22
C SER A 48 -13.56 -2.14 -1.08
N THR A 49 -14.32 -1.79 -2.12
CA THR A 49 -14.70 -2.73 -3.20
C THR A 49 -13.50 -2.96 -4.12
N PRO A 50 -13.44 -4.08 -4.88
CA PRO A 50 -12.32 -4.40 -5.77
C PRO A 50 -12.00 -3.28 -6.77
N THR A 51 -13.02 -2.63 -7.34
CA THR A 51 -12.85 -1.52 -8.28
C THR A 51 -12.20 -0.30 -7.60
N VAL A 52 -12.64 0.05 -6.40
CA VAL A 52 -12.05 1.16 -5.63
C VAL A 52 -10.65 0.80 -5.17
N GLY A 53 -10.41 -0.47 -4.81
CA GLY A 53 -9.08 -0.98 -4.48
C GLY A 53 -8.10 -0.81 -5.64
N ALA A 54 -8.48 -1.24 -6.86
CA ALA A 54 -7.65 -1.06 -8.05
C ALA A 54 -7.32 0.41 -8.33
N LEU A 55 -8.33 1.29 -8.20
CA LEU A 55 -8.14 2.74 -8.37
C LEU A 55 -7.20 3.34 -7.32
N THR A 56 -7.34 2.91 -6.07
CA THR A 56 -6.44 3.31 -4.98
C THR A 56 -5.01 2.87 -5.26
N GLY A 57 -4.84 1.62 -5.74
CA GLY A 57 -3.54 1.08 -6.15
C GLY A 57 -2.92 1.87 -7.29
N PHE A 58 -3.72 2.26 -8.29
CA PHE A 58 -3.25 3.11 -9.39
C PHE A 58 -2.71 4.46 -8.88
N ILE A 59 -3.50 5.17 -8.06
CA ILE A 59 -3.10 6.49 -7.55
C ILE A 59 -1.84 6.38 -6.69
N SER A 60 -1.82 5.43 -5.74
CA SER A 60 -0.68 5.24 -4.85
C SER A 60 0.58 4.82 -5.61
N GLY A 61 0.45 3.85 -6.53
CA GLY A 61 1.56 3.37 -7.34
C GLY A 61 2.13 4.44 -8.26
N PHE A 62 1.27 5.27 -8.85
CA PHE A 62 1.69 6.39 -9.68
C PHE A 62 2.55 7.39 -8.90
N PHE A 63 2.16 7.75 -7.67
CA PHE A 63 2.99 8.60 -6.82
C PHE A 63 4.30 7.90 -6.41
N MET A 64 4.29 6.60 -6.19
CA MET A 64 5.52 5.85 -5.88
C MET A 64 6.47 5.80 -7.09
N ASP A 65 5.97 5.70 -8.31
CA ASP A 65 6.78 5.77 -9.52
C ASP A 65 7.41 7.16 -9.74
N LEU A 66 6.77 8.23 -9.25
CA LEU A 66 7.31 9.59 -9.28
C LEU A 66 8.38 9.85 -8.21
N SER A 67 8.54 8.95 -7.23
CA SER A 67 9.55 9.10 -6.19
C SER A 67 10.95 8.96 -6.77
N GLN A 68 11.87 9.85 -6.37
CA GLN A 68 13.28 9.78 -6.73
C GLN A 68 13.98 8.54 -6.14
N SER A 69 13.42 7.94 -5.11
CA SER A 69 13.93 6.71 -4.50
C SER A 69 13.49 5.45 -5.25
N SER A 70 12.62 5.57 -6.25
CA SER A 70 12.15 4.46 -7.08
C SER A 70 13.28 3.99 -7.99
N SER A 71 13.82 2.80 -7.74
CA SER A 71 14.83 2.16 -8.59
C SER A 71 14.23 1.37 -9.77
N GLY A 72 12.91 1.45 -9.96
CA GLY A 72 12.16 0.72 -10.99
C GLY A 72 11.99 1.49 -12.30
N ALA A 73 11.55 0.77 -13.34
CA ALA A 73 11.04 1.40 -14.56
C ALA A 73 9.74 2.16 -14.24
N MET A 74 9.51 3.27 -14.92
CA MET A 74 8.29 4.06 -14.72
C MET A 74 7.04 3.21 -15.03
N GLY A 75 6.08 3.21 -14.12
CA GLY A 75 4.87 2.36 -14.20
C GLY A 75 4.99 1.01 -13.48
N HIS A 76 6.17 0.62 -13.03
CA HIS A 76 6.39 -0.68 -12.37
C HIS A 76 5.65 -0.75 -11.03
N TRP A 77 5.78 0.27 -10.18
CA TRP A 77 5.02 0.36 -8.93
C TRP A 77 3.53 0.49 -9.18
N THR A 78 3.14 1.29 -10.18
CA THR A 78 1.73 1.47 -10.55
C THR A 78 1.07 0.12 -10.86
N LEU A 79 1.70 -0.69 -11.72
CA LEU A 79 1.17 -2.00 -12.09
C LEU A 79 1.01 -2.94 -10.88
N LEU A 80 2.06 -3.05 -10.08
CA LEU A 80 2.06 -3.92 -8.90
C LEU A 80 1.05 -3.49 -7.84
N MET A 81 0.92 -2.19 -7.62
CA MET A 81 -0.03 -1.64 -6.66
C MET A 81 -1.49 -1.82 -7.11
N ILE A 82 -1.79 -1.72 -8.41
CA ILE A 82 -3.12 -2.04 -8.92
C ILE A 82 -3.46 -3.49 -8.61
N LEU A 83 -2.57 -4.43 -8.94
CA LEU A 83 -2.78 -5.86 -8.73
C LEU A 83 -2.90 -6.21 -7.25
N ALA A 84 -2.01 -5.68 -6.41
CA ALA A 84 -2.00 -5.94 -4.97
C ALA A 84 -3.26 -5.38 -4.29
N CYS A 85 -3.61 -4.14 -4.55
CA CYS A 85 -4.79 -3.51 -3.98
C CYS A 85 -6.09 -4.13 -4.49
N TYR A 86 -6.15 -4.53 -5.76
CA TYR A 86 -7.29 -5.29 -6.29
C TYR A 86 -7.43 -6.64 -5.58
N ALA A 87 -6.34 -7.39 -5.45
CA ALA A 87 -6.35 -8.71 -4.80
C ALA A 87 -6.78 -8.61 -3.33
N VAL A 88 -6.21 -7.64 -2.58
CA VAL A 88 -6.58 -7.40 -1.17
C VAL A 88 -8.05 -7.00 -1.04
N ALA A 89 -8.53 -6.09 -1.88
CA ALA A 89 -9.93 -5.69 -1.88
C ALA A 89 -10.86 -6.85 -2.25
N PHE A 90 -10.47 -7.70 -3.21
CA PHE A 90 -11.22 -8.88 -3.61
C PHE A 90 -11.32 -9.92 -2.48
N LEU A 91 -10.20 -10.19 -1.79
CA LEU A 91 -10.18 -11.11 -0.64
C LEU A 91 -10.99 -10.57 0.56
N GLY A 92 -11.02 -9.25 0.74
CA GLY A 92 -11.84 -8.60 1.76
C GLY A 92 -13.32 -8.46 1.39
N PHE A 93 -13.67 -8.57 0.10
CA PHE A 93 -15.02 -8.37 -0.39
C PHE A 93 -15.89 -9.59 -0.09
N GLY A 94 -17.01 -9.36 0.62
CA GLY A 94 -17.91 -10.45 1.03
C GLY A 94 -17.39 -11.29 2.20
N ASN A 95 -16.29 -10.94 2.81
CA ASN A 95 -15.69 -11.70 3.92
C ASN A 95 -15.76 -10.86 5.21
N ASP A 96 -16.86 -11.00 5.95
CA ASP A 96 -17.10 -10.25 7.20
C ASP A 96 -16.01 -10.50 8.26
N SER A 97 -15.38 -11.69 8.22
CA SER A 97 -14.26 -12.04 9.10
C SER A 97 -13.03 -11.17 8.86
N VAL A 98 -12.79 -10.75 7.62
CA VAL A 98 -11.65 -9.87 7.28
C VAL A 98 -11.94 -8.43 7.68
N ARG A 99 -13.16 -7.96 7.42
CA ARG A 99 -13.56 -6.57 7.71
C ARG A 99 -13.88 -6.33 9.18
N GLY A 100 -14.39 -7.34 9.88
CA GLY A 100 -14.80 -7.24 11.28
C GLY A 100 -13.67 -7.47 12.29
N ASN A 101 -12.61 -8.21 11.91
CA ASN A 101 -11.53 -8.56 12.81
C ASN A 101 -10.25 -7.78 12.46
N PRO A 102 -9.79 -6.88 13.36
CA PRO A 102 -8.59 -6.08 13.12
C PRO A 102 -7.32 -6.95 12.96
N ILE A 103 -7.24 -8.09 13.62
CA ILE A 103 -6.08 -9.01 13.53
C ILE A 103 -6.00 -9.60 12.12
N THR A 104 -7.11 -10.08 11.58
CA THR A 104 -7.17 -10.62 10.21
C THR A 104 -6.79 -9.56 9.18
N ASN A 105 -7.21 -8.31 9.39
CA ASN A 105 -6.87 -7.20 8.51
C ASN A 105 -5.37 -6.86 8.56
N ILE A 106 -4.77 -6.86 9.76
CA ILE A 106 -3.32 -6.66 9.93
C ILE A 106 -2.55 -7.78 9.21
N LEU A 107 -2.95 -9.04 9.38
CA LEU A 107 -2.30 -10.17 8.70
C LEU A 107 -2.44 -10.07 7.18
N LEU A 108 -3.62 -9.73 6.67
CA LEU A 108 -3.87 -9.55 5.24
C LEU A 108 -2.99 -8.44 4.65
N VAL A 109 -2.95 -7.28 5.28
CA VAL A 109 -2.16 -6.13 4.82
C VAL A 109 -0.66 -6.44 4.88
N SER A 110 -0.20 -7.08 5.96
CA SER A 110 1.22 -7.44 6.13
C SER A 110 1.66 -8.48 5.11
N SER A 111 0.88 -9.54 4.89
CA SER A 111 1.19 -10.56 3.89
C SER A 111 1.16 -9.98 2.48
N ALA A 112 0.17 -9.15 2.15
CA ALA A 112 0.09 -8.48 0.86
C ALA A 112 1.26 -7.53 0.62
N SER A 113 1.72 -6.80 1.65
CA SER A 113 2.89 -5.93 1.55
C SER A 113 4.16 -6.72 1.21
N VAL A 114 4.41 -7.83 1.91
CA VAL A 114 5.56 -8.71 1.64
C VAL A 114 5.48 -9.29 0.22
N LEU A 115 4.31 -9.80 -0.17
CA LEU A 115 4.11 -10.36 -1.52
C LEU A 115 4.32 -9.30 -2.60
N THR A 116 3.87 -8.07 -2.39
CA THR A 116 4.08 -6.95 -3.33
C THR A 116 5.56 -6.63 -3.47
N LEU A 117 6.33 -6.59 -2.37
CA LEU A 117 7.77 -6.37 -2.42
C LEU A 117 8.53 -7.50 -3.10
N VAL A 118 8.15 -8.75 -2.82
CA VAL A 118 8.73 -9.92 -3.50
C VAL A 118 8.43 -9.86 -5.00
N ALA A 119 7.19 -9.57 -5.38
CA ALA A 119 6.81 -9.38 -6.77
C ALA A 119 7.59 -8.25 -7.44
N PHE A 120 7.80 -7.13 -6.73
CA PHE A 120 8.60 -6.01 -7.21
C PHE A 120 10.06 -6.43 -7.51
N VAL A 121 10.67 -7.19 -6.62
CA VAL A 121 12.04 -7.68 -6.83
C VAL A 121 12.09 -8.66 -7.99
N ILE A 122 11.17 -9.63 -8.05
CA ILE A 122 11.14 -10.65 -9.13
C ILE A 122 10.94 -9.97 -10.48
N THR A 123 9.93 -9.12 -10.61
CA THR A 123 9.64 -8.42 -11.88
C THR A 123 10.73 -7.41 -12.22
N GLY A 124 11.34 -6.75 -11.23
CA GLY A 124 12.47 -5.85 -11.44
C GLY A 124 13.71 -6.57 -11.99
N VAL A 125 14.04 -7.77 -11.45
CA VAL A 125 15.13 -8.59 -12.00
C VAL A 125 14.82 -9.00 -13.45
N LEU A 126 13.59 -9.37 -13.76
CA LEU A 126 13.18 -9.70 -15.13
C LEU A 126 13.30 -8.49 -16.08
N LEU A 127 13.12 -7.28 -15.56
CA LEU A 127 13.33 -6.02 -16.29
C LEU A 127 14.81 -5.58 -16.36
N GLY A 128 15.72 -6.39 -15.82
CA GLY A 128 17.17 -6.09 -15.84
C GLY A 128 17.63 -5.12 -14.74
N ILE A 129 16.81 -4.85 -13.73
CA ILE A 129 17.17 -3.98 -12.60
C ILE A 129 18.06 -4.78 -11.63
N SER A 130 19.22 -4.23 -11.29
CA SER A 130 20.12 -4.82 -10.30
C SER A 130 19.82 -4.30 -8.90
N PHE A 131 19.31 -5.14 -8.01
CA PHE A 131 19.02 -4.80 -6.61
C PHE A 131 20.24 -5.01 -5.66
N GLY A 132 21.41 -5.31 -6.20
CA GLY A 132 22.61 -5.61 -5.41
C GLY A 132 22.64 -7.03 -4.87
N SER A 133 23.26 -7.24 -3.69
CA SER A 133 23.39 -8.59 -3.12
C SER A 133 22.07 -9.13 -2.60
N PHE A 134 21.83 -10.43 -2.81
CA PHE A 134 20.65 -11.14 -2.32
C PHE A 134 20.40 -10.93 -0.81
N GLY A 135 21.48 -10.93 -0.01
CA GLY A 135 21.36 -10.68 1.43
C GLY A 135 20.80 -9.31 1.76
N ARG A 136 21.16 -8.27 1.01
CA ARG A 136 20.62 -6.91 1.20
C ARG A 136 19.13 -6.87 0.88
N VAL A 137 18.72 -7.49 -0.21
CA VAL A 137 17.31 -7.58 -0.61
C VAL A 137 16.49 -8.29 0.48
N LEU A 138 16.99 -9.41 0.99
CA LEU A 138 16.32 -10.17 2.04
C LEU A 138 16.16 -9.34 3.33
N ILE A 139 17.22 -8.66 3.77
CA ILE A 139 17.18 -7.77 4.95
C ILE A 139 16.16 -6.64 4.74
N THR A 140 16.09 -6.07 3.55
CA THR A 140 15.11 -5.02 3.25
C THR A 140 13.68 -5.52 3.29
N ILE A 141 13.40 -6.70 2.71
CA ILE A 141 12.06 -7.30 2.74
C ILE A 141 11.65 -7.65 4.18
N MET A 142 12.54 -8.29 4.95
CA MET A 142 12.28 -8.64 6.34
C MET A 142 12.10 -7.39 7.23
N GLY A 143 12.94 -6.38 7.04
CA GLY A 143 12.83 -5.11 7.75
C GLY A 143 11.53 -4.41 7.44
N ASN A 144 11.13 -4.34 6.16
CA ASN A 144 9.85 -3.78 5.77
C ASN A 144 8.68 -4.57 6.39
N ALA A 145 8.71 -5.91 6.34
CA ALA A 145 7.68 -6.76 6.94
C ALA A 145 7.54 -6.49 8.44
N PHE A 146 8.65 -6.39 9.16
CA PHE A 146 8.65 -6.07 10.59
C PHE A 146 8.01 -4.70 10.86
N TRP A 147 8.41 -3.68 10.12
CA TRP A 147 7.85 -2.34 10.27
C TRP A 147 6.37 -2.28 9.91
N VAL A 148 5.94 -2.98 8.86
CA VAL A 148 4.52 -3.04 8.45
C VAL A 148 3.67 -3.65 9.55
N VAL A 149 4.08 -4.78 10.15
CA VAL A 149 3.36 -5.42 11.26
C VAL A 149 3.25 -4.48 12.47
N LEU A 150 4.33 -3.74 12.77
CA LEU A 150 4.37 -2.81 13.90
C LEU A 150 3.49 -1.57 13.67
N VAL A 151 3.49 -1.03 12.45
CA VAL A 151 2.87 0.26 12.11
C VAL A 151 1.41 0.09 11.69
N THR A 152 1.03 -1.06 11.10
CA THR A 152 -0.35 -1.32 10.67
C THR A 152 -1.40 -1.14 11.79
N PRO A 153 -1.23 -1.68 13.01
CA PRO A 153 -2.22 -1.48 14.07
C PRO A 153 -2.38 -0.01 14.49
N LEU A 154 -1.34 0.80 14.32
CA LEU A 154 -1.38 2.24 14.60
C LEU A 154 -2.16 3.00 13.51
N ILE A 155 -1.93 2.64 12.25
CA ILE A 155 -2.52 3.30 11.09
C ILE A 155 -3.96 2.82 10.83
N LEU A 156 -4.27 1.57 11.12
CA LEU A 156 -5.59 0.97 10.88
C LEU A 156 -6.76 1.80 11.43
N PRO A 157 -6.77 2.24 12.72
CA PRO A 157 -7.87 3.04 13.24
C PRO A 157 -7.97 4.42 12.58
N PHE A 158 -6.85 5.00 12.17
CA PHE A 158 -6.83 6.27 11.46
C PHE A 158 -7.42 6.12 10.04
N VAL A 159 -6.97 5.12 9.29
CA VAL A 159 -7.46 4.84 7.94
C VAL A 159 -8.94 4.46 7.95
N THR A 160 -9.39 3.65 8.92
CA THR A 160 -10.81 3.27 9.05
C THR A 160 -11.70 4.47 9.37
N ARG A 161 -11.26 5.39 10.23
CA ARG A 161 -12.00 6.62 10.51
C ARG A 161 -12.07 7.52 9.29
N LEU A 162 -10.94 7.70 8.60
CA LEU A 162 -10.86 8.52 7.38
C LEU A 162 -11.73 7.91 6.26
N HIS A 163 -11.65 6.61 6.04
CA HIS A 163 -12.47 5.91 5.07
C HIS A 163 -13.96 6.05 5.38
N ARG A 164 -14.37 5.88 6.63
CA ARG A 164 -15.77 6.09 7.05
C ARG A 164 -16.23 7.54 6.88
N ALA A 165 -15.39 8.50 7.19
CA ALA A 165 -15.72 9.93 7.02
C ALA A 165 -15.94 10.29 5.54
N LEU A 166 -15.16 9.71 4.63
CA LEU A 166 -15.23 10.00 3.20
C LEU A 166 -16.30 9.18 2.46
N PHE A 167 -16.53 7.92 2.89
CA PHE A 167 -17.39 6.96 2.19
C PHE A 167 -18.56 6.42 3.04
N GLY A 168 -18.61 6.71 4.35
CA GLY A 168 -19.58 6.15 5.29
C GLY A 168 -21.05 6.50 5.05
N ASN A 169 -21.35 7.42 4.13
CA ASN A 169 -22.73 7.78 3.76
C ASN A 169 -23.33 6.84 2.67
N GLN A 170 -22.60 5.86 2.16
CA GLN A 170 -23.05 4.97 1.09
C GLN A 170 -23.48 3.58 1.58
N ALA A 171 -23.37 3.27 2.88
CA ALA A 171 -23.83 2.01 3.46
C ALA A 171 -25.32 2.06 3.92
N ARG A 172 -26.05 3.07 3.53
CA ARG A 172 -27.50 3.23 3.87
C ARG A 172 -28.41 3.32 2.65
N ILE A 173 -28.11 2.57 1.60
CA ILE A 173 -29.12 2.30 0.55
C ILE A 173 -29.06 0.83 0.22
#